data_19e661401b6c1a844b154572b9a4552c
#
_entry.id   19e661401b6c1a844b154572b9a4552c
#
_cell.length_a   1.000
_cell.length_b   1.000
_cell.length_c   1.000
_cell.angle_alpha   90.00
_cell.angle_beta   90.00
_cell.angle_gamma   90.00
#
_symmetry.space_group_name_H-M   'P 1'
#
loop_
_entity.id
_entity.type
_entity.pdbx_description
1 polymer ?
#
loop_
_entity_poly.entity_id
_entity_poly.type
_entity_poly.pdbx_seq_one_letter_code
_entity_poly.pdbx_strand_id
1 'polypeptide(L)'
;MTTTPALSLLDLIPVRQGQTTGQALVASKELVEVADRLGFTRYWVAEHHNMPAVASTTPATELMHLGQNTSRIRLGSGGVMLPNHAPLAVAEQFSLLSAVYGDRVDLGIGRAPGTDPYTSAAMRGHLGEGRFVDRDGKQIDPVEQFPQHIVDILALLSPAGAAFPVPGGRQHLMHATPRVDEAAQVWLLGSSGYSAQLAAALGLPYVFANHFAGRGASAAMELYRDSFTPTEHGQEPRTFMTVNAAVGATTQEAWDLVQPFVYQMGQLRIGPELQAQRLVGDDVESVMTDGHRRIGESMWDSWAVGTATEVADRLRGIADEFGVDEIMIQPIAGAGPDDPIDRVPARVRTVEALAAEFGLERS
;
A
#
# COMPACT_ATOMS: atom_id res chain seq x y z
N MET A 1 -0.48 -17.85 24.68
CA MET A 1 0.53 -16.79 24.67
C MET A 1 0.24 -16.00 23.41
N THR A 2 -0.23 -14.77 23.52
CA THR A 2 -0.38 -13.88 22.38
C THR A 2 1.01 -13.60 21.81
N THR A 3 1.25 -14.01 20.58
CA THR A 3 2.52 -13.69 19.90
C THR A 3 2.51 -12.20 19.55
N THR A 4 3.59 -11.50 19.86
CA THR A 4 3.74 -10.10 19.47
C THR A 4 3.73 -10.04 17.93
N PRO A 5 2.82 -9.26 17.30
CA PRO A 5 2.76 -9.20 15.84
C PRO A 5 4.02 -8.55 15.26
N ALA A 6 4.44 -9.00 14.10
CA ALA A 6 5.48 -8.35 13.31
C ALA A 6 4.97 -6.97 12.82
N LEU A 7 5.90 -6.03 12.64
CA LEU A 7 5.58 -4.71 12.11
C LEU A 7 6.09 -4.53 10.70
N SER A 8 5.27 -3.89 9.88
CA SER A 8 5.55 -3.49 8.50
C SER A 8 5.14 -2.05 8.26
N LEU A 9 5.59 -1.44 7.17
CA LEU A 9 5.28 -0.07 6.80
C LEU A 9 4.58 0.03 5.45
N LEU A 10 3.55 0.89 5.40
CA LEU A 10 2.95 1.41 4.17
C LEU A 10 3.31 2.89 4.03
N ASP A 11 3.86 3.28 2.91
CA ASP A 11 4.19 4.67 2.62
C ASP A 11 3.50 5.15 1.34
N LEU A 12 2.74 6.23 1.45
CA LEU A 12 2.15 6.93 0.33
C LEU A 12 3.08 8.04 -0.20
N ILE A 13 4.25 8.21 0.39
CA ILE A 13 5.23 9.26 0.08
C ILE A 13 4.54 10.64 0.05
N PRO A 14 3.98 11.08 1.19
CA PRO A 14 3.24 12.34 1.22
C PRO A 14 4.15 13.52 0.88
N VAL A 15 3.65 14.39 0.00
CA VAL A 15 4.30 15.67 -0.34
C VAL A 15 3.67 16.74 0.52
N ARG A 16 4.48 17.39 1.37
CA ARG A 16 4.01 18.48 2.22
C ARG A 16 4.16 19.84 1.54
N GLN A 17 3.47 20.83 2.08
CA GLN A 17 3.54 22.22 1.62
C GLN A 17 4.99 22.72 1.59
N GLY A 18 5.38 23.33 0.48
CA GLY A 18 6.73 23.82 0.24
C GLY A 18 7.75 22.77 -0.18
N GLN A 19 7.40 21.48 -0.14
CA GLN A 19 8.28 20.38 -0.51
C GLN A 19 8.13 20.03 -2.00
N THR A 20 9.25 19.72 -2.65
CA THR A 20 9.23 19.09 -3.98
C THR A 20 9.05 17.58 -3.86
N THR A 21 8.54 16.92 -4.90
CA THR A 21 8.45 15.46 -4.99
C THR A 21 9.81 14.78 -4.73
N GLY A 22 10.91 15.35 -5.27
CA GLY A 22 12.25 14.80 -5.02
C GLY A 22 12.64 14.83 -3.55
N GLN A 23 12.30 15.91 -2.81
CA GLN A 23 12.54 15.99 -1.36
C GLN A 23 11.65 15.02 -0.57
N ALA A 24 10.42 14.76 -1.02
CA ALA A 24 9.55 13.75 -0.42
C ALA A 24 10.14 12.33 -0.58
N LEU A 25 10.71 12.02 -1.75
CA LEU A 25 11.41 10.75 -1.98
C LEU A 25 12.66 10.59 -1.11
N VAL A 26 13.44 11.67 -0.90
CA VAL A 26 14.59 11.65 0.04
C VAL A 26 14.11 11.35 1.46
N ALA A 27 13.03 11.98 1.91
CA ALA A 27 12.45 11.74 3.22
C ALA A 27 11.94 10.29 3.41
N SER A 28 11.31 9.71 2.39
CA SER A 28 10.86 8.31 2.41
C SER A 28 12.02 7.32 2.34
N LYS A 29 13.13 7.70 1.69
CA LYS A 29 14.35 6.89 1.70
C LYS A 29 14.95 6.80 3.11
N GLU A 30 15.00 7.89 3.86
CA GLU A 30 15.38 7.86 5.28
C GLU A 30 14.48 6.92 6.09
N LEU A 31 13.16 6.98 5.84
CA LEU A 31 12.18 6.18 6.57
C LEU A 31 12.38 4.68 6.34
N VAL A 32 12.58 4.23 5.10
CA VAL A 32 12.80 2.82 4.80
C VAL A 32 14.13 2.31 5.35
N GLU A 33 15.18 3.12 5.30
CA GLU A 33 16.49 2.78 5.87
C GLU A 33 16.44 2.63 7.40
N VAL A 34 15.66 3.49 8.08
CA VAL A 34 15.38 3.37 9.51
C VAL A 34 14.62 2.08 9.80
N ALA A 35 13.58 1.79 9.04
CA ALA A 35 12.78 0.58 9.22
C ALA A 35 13.58 -0.70 9.00
N ASP A 36 14.46 -0.74 7.99
CA ASP A 36 15.37 -1.87 7.74
C ASP A 36 16.31 -2.12 8.94
N ARG A 37 16.94 -1.05 9.46
CA ARG A 37 17.83 -1.16 10.64
C ARG A 37 17.10 -1.63 11.89
N LEU A 38 15.85 -1.25 12.05
CA LEU A 38 15.05 -1.58 13.23
C LEU A 38 14.37 -2.96 13.15
N GLY A 39 14.46 -3.66 12.01
CA GLY A 39 13.90 -5.02 11.88
C GLY A 39 12.43 -5.07 11.50
N PHE A 40 11.89 -4.04 10.85
CA PHE A 40 10.57 -4.12 10.22
C PHE A 40 10.57 -5.18 9.12
N THR A 41 9.43 -5.88 8.96
CA THR A 41 9.32 -7.00 8.03
C THR A 41 9.24 -6.53 6.58
N ARG A 42 8.40 -5.50 6.28
CA ARG A 42 8.19 -4.99 4.91
C ARG A 42 8.03 -3.48 4.90
N TYR A 43 8.36 -2.93 3.74
CA TYR A 43 8.06 -1.56 3.35
C TYR A 43 7.36 -1.59 1.99
N TRP A 44 6.12 -1.14 1.96
CA TRP A 44 5.31 -1.07 0.76
C TRP A 44 5.00 0.37 0.40
N VAL A 45 5.00 0.67 -0.91
CA VAL A 45 4.55 1.95 -1.46
C VAL A 45 3.22 1.79 -2.18
N ALA A 46 2.35 2.78 -2.07
CA ALA A 46 1.05 2.78 -2.76
C ALA A 46 1.19 3.24 -4.22
N GLU A 47 0.09 3.26 -4.98
CA GLU A 47 0.00 3.85 -6.32
C GLU A 47 -1.20 4.79 -6.39
N HIS A 48 -0.92 6.10 -6.59
CA HIS A 48 -1.93 7.12 -6.80
C HIS A 48 -1.47 8.08 -7.90
N HIS A 49 -2.38 8.48 -8.77
CA HIS A 49 -2.05 9.32 -9.91
C HIS A 49 -2.81 10.63 -9.88
N ASN A 50 -2.21 11.68 -10.46
CA ASN A 50 -2.79 13.02 -10.57
C ASN A 50 -3.18 13.61 -9.22
N MET A 51 -2.36 13.35 -8.19
CA MET A 51 -2.58 13.84 -6.81
C MET A 51 -1.33 14.57 -6.32
N PRO A 52 -1.31 15.92 -6.27
CA PRO A 52 -0.16 16.68 -5.75
C PRO A 52 0.23 16.35 -4.31
N ALA A 53 -0.68 15.76 -3.55
CA ALA A 53 -0.49 15.37 -2.16
C ALA A 53 0.46 14.18 -1.95
N VAL A 54 0.72 13.38 -2.99
CA VAL A 54 1.52 12.15 -2.87
C VAL A 54 2.52 12.03 -4.03
N ALA A 55 3.69 11.48 -3.74
CA ALA A 55 4.71 11.21 -4.75
C ALA A 55 4.69 9.73 -5.21
N SER A 56 3.92 8.90 -4.57
CA SER A 56 3.83 7.46 -4.82
C SER A 56 2.93 7.20 -6.04
N THR A 57 3.55 7.09 -7.21
CA THR A 57 2.88 6.96 -8.50
C THR A 57 3.24 5.68 -9.26
N THR A 58 4.47 5.19 -9.08
CA THR A 58 5.01 4.06 -9.85
C THR A 58 5.83 3.16 -8.93
N PRO A 59 5.17 2.25 -8.20
CA PRO A 59 5.79 1.47 -7.12
C PRO A 59 7.10 0.80 -7.50
N ALA A 60 7.19 0.17 -8.66
CA ALA A 60 8.41 -0.52 -9.07
C ALA A 60 9.61 0.45 -9.23
N THR A 61 9.39 1.62 -9.81
CA THR A 61 10.44 2.64 -10.00
C THR A 61 10.89 3.22 -8.67
N GLU A 62 9.94 3.50 -7.78
CA GLU A 62 10.19 4.04 -6.44
C GLU A 62 10.95 3.04 -5.58
N LEU A 63 10.54 1.78 -5.57
CA LEU A 63 11.21 0.71 -4.82
C LEU A 63 12.64 0.46 -5.32
N MET A 64 12.90 0.60 -6.64
CA MET A 64 14.25 0.53 -7.17
C MET A 64 15.16 1.59 -6.59
N HIS A 65 14.64 2.79 -6.29
CA HIS A 65 15.37 3.88 -5.65
C HIS A 65 15.43 3.73 -4.13
N LEU A 66 14.29 3.47 -3.48
CA LEU A 66 14.17 3.46 -2.01
C LEU A 66 14.89 2.25 -1.38
N GLY A 67 14.93 1.12 -2.07
CA GLY A 67 15.54 -0.12 -1.56
C GLY A 67 17.06 -0.16 -1.59
N GLN A 68 17.76 0.79 -2.22
CA GLN A 68 19.20 0.71 -2.52
C GLN A 68 20.10 0.47 -1.28
N ASN A 69 19.75 1.03 -0.13
CA ASN A 69 20.54 0.92 1.11
C ASN A 69 19.89 -0.02 2.15
N THR A 70 18.96 -0.87 1.70
CA THR A 70 18.29 -1.85 2.56
C THR A 70 18.88 -3.25 2.36
N SER A 71 18.85 -4.07 3.39
CA SER A 71 19.45 -5.41 3.34
C SER A 71 18.52 -6.55 3.75
N ARG A 72 17.47 -6.29 4.53
CA ARG A 72 16.59 -7.30 5.12
C ARG A 72 15.11 -7.07 4.85
N ILE A 73 14.68 -5.81 4.95
CA ILE A 73 13.27 -5.45 4.78
C ILE A 73 12.77 -5.87 3.40
N ARG A 74 11.59 -6.46 3.34
CA ARG A 74 10.93 -6.78 2.07
C ARG A 74 10.40 -5.51 1.44
N LEU A 75 10.53 -5.38 0.13
CA LEU A 75 10.13 -4.21 -0.63
C LEU A 75 8.92 -4.56 -1.50
N GLY A 76 7.86 -3.77 -1.45
CA GLY A 76 6.67 -4.13 -2.21
C GLY A 76 5.72 -2.99 -2.53
N SER A 77 4.71 -3.32 -3.31
CA SER A 77 3.60 -2.41 -3.61
C SER A 77 2.40 -2.67 -2.71
N GLY A 78 1.75 -1.61 -2.26
CA GLY A 78 0.57 -1.68 -1.43
C GLY A 78 -0.59 -0.82 -1.94
N GLY A 79 -1.00 -1.00 -3.25
CA GLY A 79 -0.62 -1.95 -4.30
C GLY A 79 -0.54 -1.33 -5.68
N VAL A 80 -0.06 -2.13 -6.63
CA VAL A 80 -0.23 -1.79 -8.04
C VAL A 80 -1.72 -1.78 -8.39
N MET A 81 -2.21 -0.70 -8.98
CA MET A 81 -3.61 -0.58 -9.41
C MET A 81 -3.77 -1.23 -10.79
N LEU A 82 -3.81 -2.58 -10.79
CA LEU A 82 -3.70 -3.40 -11.99
C LEU A 82 -4.66 -3.06 -13.14
N PRO A 83 -5.90 -2.57 -12.91
CA PRO A 83 -6.77 -2.15 -14.01
C PRO A 83 -6.20 -1.02 -14.88
N ASN A 84 -5.16 -0.32 -14.45
CA ASN A 84 -4.47 0.72 -15.23
C ASN A 84 -3.30 0.18 -16.07
N HIS A 85 -2.91 -1.08 -15.92
CA HIS A 85 -1.66 -1.62 -16.44
C HIS A 85 -1.85 -2.88 -17.30
N ALA A 86 -0.89 -3.13 -18.19
CA ALA A 86 -0.77 -4.41 -18.88
C ALA A 86 -0.09 -5.44 -17.95
N PRO A 87 -0.64 -6.67 -17.78
CA PRO A 87 -0.09 -7.71 -16.91
C PRO A 87 1.39 -8.00 -17.15
N LEU A 88 1.82 -8.10 -18.42
CA LEU A 88 3.22 -8.35 -18.76
C LEU A 88 4.14 -7.23 -18.26
N ALA A 89 3.75 -5.97 -18.42
CA ALA A 89 4.57 -4.84 -17.97
C ALA A 89 4.75 -4.85 -16.45
N VAL A 90 3.70 -5.16 -15.69
CA VAL A 90 3.77 -5.30 -14.23
C VAL A 90 4.66 -6.48 -13.84
N ALA A 91 4.49 -7.64 -14.47
CA ALA A 91 5.30 -8.82 -14.20
C ALA A 91 6.79 -8.56 -14.47
N GLU A 92 7.13 -7.88 -15.57
CA GLU A 92 8.53 -7.53 -15.91
C GLU A 92 9.15 -6.51 -14.95
N GLN A 93 8.38 -5.49 -14.51
CA GLN A 93 8.84 -4.53 -13.52
C GLN A 93 9.19 -5.21 -12.18
N PHE A 94 8.38 -6.14 -11.72
CA PHE A 94 8.63 -6.85 -10.48
C PHE A 94 9.66 -7.98 -10.62
N SER A 95 9.80 -8.58 -11.81
CA SER A 95 10.94 -9.45 -12.12
C SER A 95 12.26 -8.69 -12.08
N LEU A 96 12.30 -7.45 -12.58
CA LEU A 96 13.48 -6.60 -12.50
C LEU A 96 13.84 -6.23 -11.05
N LEU A 97 12.83 -5.94 -10.21
CA LEU A 97 13.04 -5.73 -8.77
C LEU A 97 13.60 -6.99 -8.11
N SER A 98 13.04 -8.17 -8.40
CA SER A 98 13.54 -9.44 -7.87
C SER A 98 14.96 -9.76 -8.33
N ALA A 99 15.34 -9.39 -9.56
CA ALA A 99 16.72 -9.51 -10.03
C ALA A 99 17.73 -8.68 -9.22
N VAL A 100 17.27 -7.54 -8.63
CA VAL A 100 18.13 -6.67 -7.81
C VAL A 100 18.07 -7.01 -6.32
N TYR A 101 16.88 -7.33 -5.80
CA TYR A 101 16.63 -7.47 -4.36
C TYR A 101 16.40 -8.92 -3.91
N GLY A 102 16.43 -9.89 -4.84
CA GLY A 102 16.24 -11.31 -4.54
C GLY A 102 14.82 -11.62 -4.06
N ASP A 103 14.72 -12.49 -3.07
CA ASP A 103 13.49 -12.99 -2.47
C ASP A 103 12.69 -11.95 -1.65
N ARG A 104 13.25 -10.74 -1.48
CA ARG A 104 12.66 -9.67 -0.67
C ARG A 104 11.58 -8.85 -1.39
N VAL A 105 11.05 -9.29 -2.52
CA VAL A 105 10.09 -8.51 -3.32
C VAL A 105 8.67 -9.03 -3.15
N ASP A 106 7.73 -8.10 -2.89
CA ASP A 106 6.30 -8.35 -2.79
C ASP A 106 5.56 -7.57 -3.89
N LEU A 107 4.70 -8.23 -4.65
CA LEU A 107 3.80 -7.62 -5.62
C LEU A 107 2.39 -7.59 -5.03
N GLY A 108 2.06 -6.53 -4.31
CA GLY A 108 0.71 -6.27 -3.85
C GLY A 108 -0.13 -5.64 -4.96
N ILE A 109 -1.31 -6.19 -5.22
CA ILE A 109 -2.17 -5.81 -6.35
C ILE A 109 -3.54 -5.37 -5.86
N GLY A 110 -3.98 -4.17 -6.27
CA GLY A 110 -5.29 -3.61 -6.02
C GLY A 110 -6.19 -3.59 -7.26
N ARG A 111 -7.50 -3.67 -7.03
CA ARG A 111 -8.52 -3.59 -8.08
C ARG A 111 -9.00 -2.16 -8.36
N ALA A 112 -8.91 -1.27 -7.37
CA ALA A 112 -9.31 0.12 -7.52
C ALA A 112 -8.41 0.83 -8.54
N PRO A 113 -8.90 1.87 -9.26
CA PRO A 113 -8.05 2.61 -10.20
C PRO A 113 -7.03 3.54 -9.51
N GLY A 114 -7.15 3.80 -8.20
CA GLY A 114 -6.24 4.66 -7.44
C GLY A 114 -6.24 6.14 -7.85
N THR A 115 -7.22 6.55 -8.66
CA THR A 115 -7.34 7.90 -9.20
C THR A 115 -8.75 8.15 -9.74
N ASP A 116 -9.00 9.34 -10.29
CA ASP A 116 -10.25 9.70 -10.95
C ASP A 116 -10.41 8.98 -12.33
N PRO A 117 -11.66 8.91 -12.87
CA PRO A 117 -11.92 8.21 -14.13
C PRO A 117 -11.17 8.75 -15.34
N TYR A 118 -10.91 10.06 -15.40
CA TYR A 118 -10.20 10.70 -16.55
C TYR A 118 -8.73 10.34 -16.52
N THR A 119 -8.10 10.45 -15.37
CA THR A 119 -6.71 10.02 -15.16
C THR A 119 -6.54 8.53 -15.43
N SER A 120 -7.47 7.70 -14.98
CA SER A 120 -7.47 6.26 -15.27
C SER A 120 -7.60 5.97 -16.77
N ALA A 121 -8.41 6.73 -17.51
CA ALA A 121 -8.50 6.64 -18.97
C ALA A 121 -7.19 7.06 -19.64
N ALA A 122 -6.57 8.14 -19.16
CA ALA A 122 -5.27 8.61 -19.66
C ALA A 122 -4.16 7.57 -19.48
N MET A 123 -4.10 6.92 -18.31
CA MET A 123 -3.16 5.83 -18.00
C MET A 123 -3.24 4.69 -19.01
N ARG A 124 -4.43 4.40 -19.53
CA ARG A 124 -4.70 3.34 -20.51
C ARG A 124 -4.57 3.82 -21.97
N GLY A 125 -4.12 5.05 -22.21
CA GLY A 125 -3.94 5.62 -23.55
C GLY A 125 -5.22 6.12 -24.21
N HIS A 126 -6.31 6.33 -23.47
CA HIS A 126 -7.63 6.73 -23.99
C HIS A 126 -8.01 8.16 -23.56
N LEU A 127 -7.15 9.14 -23.85
CA LEU A 127 -7.48 10.55 -23.64
C LEU A 127 -8.61 10.99 -24.58
N GLY A 128 -9.78 11.29 -24.02
CA GLY A 128 -10.88 11.94 -24.72
C GLY A 128 -12.03 11.04 -25.19
N GLU A 129 -11.90 9.73 -25.19
CA GLU A 129 -12.97 8.85 -25.67
C GLU A 129 -13.81 8.16 -24.59
N GLY A 130 -13.38 8.16 -23.34
CA GLY A 130 -14.14 7.69 -22.17
C GLY A 130 -14.74 6.27 -22.23
N ARG A 131 -14.45 5.50 -23.28
CA ARG A 131 -14.97 4.16 -23.51
C ARG A 131 -13.87 3.23 -23.97
N PHE A 132 -13.69 2.15 -23.22
CA PHE A 132 -12.87 1.03 -23.64
C PHE A 132 -13.74 0.12 -24.50
N VAL A 133 -13.35 -0.10 -25.76
CA VAL A 133 -14.03 -1.03 -26.65
C VAL A 133 -13.04 -2.06 -27.17
N ASP A 134 -13.47 -3.31 -27.29
CA ASP A 134 -12.74 -4.35 -27.97
C ASP A 134 -12.75 -4.16 -29.51
N ARG A 135 -12.12 -5.08 -30.23
CA ARG A 135 -12.08 -5.04 -31.70
C ARG A 135 -13.46 -5.06 -32.37
N ASP A 136 -14.45 -5.54 -31.66
CA ASP A 136 -15.85 -5.68 -32.12
C ASP A 136 -16.72 -4.48 -31.67
N GLY A 137 -16.12 -3.48 -31.00
CA GLY A 137 -16.81 -2.27 -30.53
C GLY A 137 -17.58 -2.49 -29.22
N LYS A 138 -17.40 -3.62 -28.53
CA LYS A 138 -18.01 -3.88 -27.23
C LYS A 138 -17.21 -3.19 -26.13
N GLN A 139 -17.92 -2.52 -25.24
CA GLN A 139 -17.29 -1.87 -24.09
C GLN A 139 -16.59 -2.91 -23.19
N ILE A 140 -15.30 -2.70 -22.92
CA ILE A 140 -14.51 -3.48 -21.98
C ILE A 140 -14.46 -2.70 -20.65
N ASP A 141 -14.84 -3.35 -19.55
CA ASP A 141 -14.52 -2.85 -18.22
C ASP A 141 -13.20 -3.51 -17.75
N PRO A 142 -12.13 -2.75 -17.61
CA PRO A 142 -10.85 -3.29 -17.13
C PRO A 142 -10.93 -3.91 -15.74
N VAL A 143 -11.92 -3.53 -14.94
CA VAL A 143 -12.18 -4.13 -13.63
C VAL A 143 -12.75 -5.55 -13.79
N GLU A 144 -13.53 -5.83 -14.85
CA GLU A 144 -14.02 -7.18 -15.15
C GLU A 144 -12.90 -8.14 -15.56
N GLN A 145 -11.81 -7.61 -16.14
CA GLN A 145 -10.64 -8.41 -16.54
C GLN A 145 -9.68 -8.69 -15.38
N PHE A 146 -9.88 -8.05 -14.24
CA PHE A 146 -8.96 -8.14 -13.10
C PHE A 146 -8.62 -9.58 -12.69
N PRO A 147 -9.57 -10.54 -12.55
CA PRO A 147 -9.23 -11.92 -12.19
C PRO A 147 -8.31 -12.60 -13.22
N GLN A 148 -8.60 -12.40 -14.52
CA GLN A 148 -7.77 -12.97 -15.59
C GLN A 148 -6.36 -12.35 -15.58
N HIS A 149 -6.25 -11.05 -15.38
CA HIS A 149 -4.95 -10.36 -15.30
C HIS A 149 -4.09 -10.85 -14.13
N ILE A 150 -4.70 -11.25 -12.99
CA ILE A 150 -3.97 -11.88 -11.89
C ILE A 150 -3.42 -13.24 -12.33
N VAL A 151 -4.25 -14.06 -12.96
CA VAL A 151 -3.83 -15.37 -13.48
C VAL A 151 -2.71 -15.22 -14.52
N ASP A 152 -2.81 -14.24 -15.40
CA ASP A 152 -1.77 -13.94 -16.39
C ASP A 152 -0.44 -13.55 -15.72
N ILE A 153 -0.47 -12.70 -14.68
CA ILE A 153 0.73 -12.31 -13.92
C ILE A 153 1.37 -13.54 -13.24
N LEU A 154 0.55 -14.36 -12.56
CA LEU A 154 1.05 -15.57 -11.91
C LEU A 154 1.73 -16.51 -12.92
N ALA A 155 1.11 -16.71 -14.08
CA ALA A 155 1.70 -17.54 -15.15
C ALA A 155 2.97 -16.92 -15.74
N LEU A 156 3.00 -15.60 -16.00
CA LEU A 156 4.16 -14.88 -16.53
C LEU A 156 5.37 -14.92 -15.59
N LEU A 157 5.12 -14.89 -14.28
CA LEU A 157 6.15 -14.99 -13.23
C LEU A 157 6.58 -16.44 -12.95
N SER A 158 5.78 -17.43 -13.38
CA SER A 158 6.08 -18.84 -13.12
C SER A 158 7.22 -19.36 -14.03
N PRO A 159 7.94 -20.42 -13.59
CA PRO A 159 8.92 -21.09 -14.45
C PRO A 159 8.30 -21.68 -15.73
N ALA A 160 7.01 -22.07 -15.70
CA ALA A 160 6.30 -22.61 -16.85
C ALA A 160 5.95 -21.56 -17.90
N GLY A 161 5.78 -20.31 -17.49
CA GLY A 161 5.34 -19.21 -18.35
C GLY A 161 3.84 -19.23 -18.67
N ALA A 162 3.38 -18.21 -19.38
CA ALA A 162 2.01 -18.05 -19.84
C ALA A 162 1.88 -18.45 -21.31
N ALA A 163 0.95 -19.34 -21.61
CA ALA A 163 0.69 -19.82 -22.98
C ALA A 163 -0.49 -19.04 -23.59
N PHE A 164 -0.23 -18.27 -24.63
CA PHE A 164 -1.23 -17.48 -25.33
C PHE A 164 -1.59 -18.11 -26.69
N PRO A 165 -2.89 -18.21 -27.03
CA PRO A 165 -3.30 -18.72 -28.32
C PRO A 165 -2.93 -17.72 -29.42
N VAL A 166 -2.32 -18.23 -30.50
CA VAL A 166 -2.01 -17.45 -31.71
C VAL A 166 -2.70 -18.03 -32.92
N PRO A 167 -2.86 -17.25 -34.01
CA PRO A 167 -3.48 -17.74 -35.24
C PRO A 167 -2.82 -19.03 -35.74
N GLY A 168 -3.66 -19.96 -36.22
CA GLY A 168 -3.19 -21.27 -36.71
C GLY A 168 -3.14 -22.37 -35.64
N GLY A 169 -3.78 -22.16 -34.48
CA GLY A 169 -3.92 -23.19 -33.41
C GLY A 169 -2.65 -23.46 -32.59
N ARG A 170 -1.62 -22.65 -32.78
CA ARG A 170 -0.38 -22.72 -31.99
C ARG A 170 -0.50 -21.93 -30.72
N GLN A 171 0.33 -22.25 -29.73
CA GLN A 171 0.50 -21.43 -28.53
C GLN A 171 1.83 -20.70 -28.57
N HIS A 172 1.83 -19.44 -28.14
CA HIS A 172 3.03 -18.64 -27.92
C HIS A 172 3.29 -18.58 -26.42
N LEU A 173 4.44 -19.11 -26.00
CA LEU A 173 4.86 -19.13 -24.61
C LEU A 173 5.58 -17.81 -24.27
N MET A 174 5.13 -17.11 -23.26
CA MET A 174 5.72 -15.88 -22.76
C MET A 174 6.10 -16.00 -21.29
N HIS A 175 7.14 -15.28 -20.91
CA HIS A 175 7.58 -15.13 -19.53
C HIS A 175 7.88 -13.65 -19.27
N ALA A 176 7.76 -13.22 -18.04
CA ALA A 176 8.33 -11.95 -17.64
C ALA A 176 9.87 -11.99 -17.74
N THR A 177 10.46 -10.87 -18.14
CA THR A 177 11.92 -10.71 -18.24
C THR A 177 12.39 -9.51 -17.43
N PRO A 178 13.57 -9.60 -16.72
CA PRO A 178 14.47 -10.76 -16.68
C PRO A 178 13.84 -11.97 -16.01
N ARG A 179 14.22 -13.18 -16.42
CA ARG A 179 13.87 -14.39 -15.65
C ARG A 179 14.68 -14.41 -14.36
N VAL A 180 14.01 -14.75 -13.27
CA VAL A 180 14.62 -14.85 -11.94
C VAL A 180 14.28 -16.19 -11.31
N ASP A 181 15.16 -16.69 -10.44
CA ASP A 181 14.92 -17.95 -9.73
C ASP A 181 13.83 -17.77 -8.65
N GLU A 182 13.77 -16.57 -8.05
CA GLU A 182 12.81 -16.20 -7.00
C GLU A 182 11.95 -15.03 -7.49
N ALA A 183 10.74 -15.34 -7.92
CA ALA A 183 9.79 -14.33 -8.35
C ALA A 183 9.19 -13.58 -7.15
N ALA A 184 8.71 -12.36 -7.40
CA ALA A 184 7.99 -11.56 -6.41
C ALA A 184 6.78 -12.32 -5.84
N GLN A 185 6.59 -12.27 -4.53
CA GLN A 185 5.41 -12.83 -3.88
C GLN A 185 4.19 -11.98 -4.20
N VAL A 186 3.18 -12.58 -4.83
CA VAL A 186 1.93 -11.89 -5.18
C VAL A 186 0.99 -11.85 -3.98
N TRP A 187 0.45 -10.66 -3.70
CA TRP A 187 -0.54 -10.37 -2.66
C TRP A 187 -1.77 -9.70 -3.28
N LEU A 188 -2.98 -10.10 -2.88
CA LEU A 188 -4.18 -9.36 -3.28
C LEU A 188 -4.62 -8.42 -2.17
N LEU A 189 -4.94 -7.17 -2.56
CA LEU A 189 -5.38 -6.14 -1.65
C LEU A 189 -6.82 -5.73 -1.96
N GLY A 190 -7.56 -5.37 -0.92
CA GLY A 190 -8.88 -4.81 -1.09
C GLY A 190 -9.57 -4.46 0.23
N SER A 191 -10.66 -3.70 0.12
CA SER A 191 -11.53 -3.31 1.24
C SER A 191 -12.92 -3.95 1.15
N SER A 192 -13.05 -5.06 0.41
CA SER A 192 -14.34 -5.74 0.18
C SER A 192 -14.19 -7.25 0.08
N GLY A 193 -15.28 -7.98 0.25
CA GLY A 193 -15.31 -9.44 0.12
C GLY A 193 -14.90 -9.98 -1.25
N TYR A 194 -14.96 -9.17 -2.32
CA TYR A 194 -14.58 -9.62 -3.66
C TYR A 194 -13.10 -10.03 -3.75
N SER A 195 -12.19 -9.16 -3.31
CA SER A 195 -10.75 -9.45 -3.33
C SER A 195 -10.39 -10.58 -2.36
N ALA A 196 -11.12 -10.68 -1.24
CA ALA A 196 -10.98 -11.78 -0.29
C ALA A 196 -11.31 -13.13 -0.93
N GLN A 197 -12.47 -13.25 -1.62
CA GLN A 197 -12.86 -14.47 -2.35
C GLN A 197 -11.89 -14.84 -3.46
N LEU A 198 -11.45 -13.85 -4.25
CA LEU A 198 -10.51 -14.09 -5.34
C LEU A 198 -9.15 -14.59 -4.81
N ALA A 199 -8.63 -13.95 -3.76
CA ALA A 199 -7.40 -14.39 -3.11
C ALA A 199 -7.52 -15.81 -2.58
N ALA A 200 -8.61 -16.13 -1.88
CA ALA A 200 -8.90 -17.45 -1.34
C ALA A 200 -8.97 -18.52 -2.44
N ALA A 201 -9.66 -18.24 -3.55
CA ALA A 201 -9.80 -19.18 -4.67
C ALA A 201 -8.48 -19.46 -5.39
N LEU A 202 -7.56 -18.47 -5.43
CA LEU A 202 -6.25 -18.58 -6.06
C LEU A 202 -5.14 -19.05 -5.09
N GLY A 203 -5.46 -19.28 -3.80
CA GLY A 203 -4.47 -19.64 -2.78
C GLY A 203 -3.45 -18.52 -2.50
N LEU A 204 -3.82 -17.26 -2.77
CA LEU A 204 -2.94 -16.12 -2.59
C LEU A 204 -3.12 -15.49 -1.21
N PRO A 205 -2.07 -14.89 -0.64
CA PRO A 205 -2.20 -14.06 0.55
C PRO A 205 -3.05 -12.81 0.29
N TYR A 206 -3.77 -12.36 1.33
CA TYR A 206 -4.73 -11.27 1.25
C TYR A 206 -4.46 -10.19 2.29
N VAL A 207 -4.61 -8.93 1.90
CA VAL A 207 -4.50 -7.78 2.81
C VAL A 207 -5.77 -6.94 2.78
N PHE A 208 -6.37 -6.74 3.94
CA PHE A 208 -7.48 -5.81 4.08
C PHE A 208 -6.99 -4.38 4.28
N ALA A 209 -7.41 -3.47 3.39
CA ALA A 209 -7.04 -2.05 3.43
C ALA A 209 -7.82 -1.29 4.52
N ASN A 210 -7.61 -1.63 5.79
CA ASN A 210 -8.33 -1.06 6.94
C ASN A 210 -8.00 0.42 7.16
N HIS A 211 -6.78 0.86 6.84
CA HIS A 211 -6.36 2.26 6.92
C HIS A 211 -7.26 3.20 6.10
N PHE A 212 -8.00 2.67 5.13
CA PHE A 212 -8.87 3.43 4.24
C PHE A 212 -10.37 3.20 4.53
N ALA A 213 -10.80 1.98 4.81
CA ALA A 213 -12.21 1.60 4.85
C ALA A 213 -12.80 1.45 6.26
N GLY A 214 -12.04 1.02 7.25
CA GLY A 214 -12.42 0.87 8.67
C GLY A 214 -13.62 -0.04 8.98
N ARG A 215 -14.41 -0.45 7.99
CA ARG A 215 -15.62 -1.26 8.17
C ARG A 215 -15.60 -2.50 7.27
N GLY A 216 -16.13 -3.63 7.81
CA GLY A 216 -16.22 -4.88 7.06
C GLY A 216 -14.95 -5.73 7.04
N ALA A 217 -13.91 -5.36 7.81
CA ALA A 217 -12.67 -6.11 7.89
C ALA A 217 -12.90 -7.54 8.40
N SER A 218 -13.62 -7.73 9.52
CA SER A 218 -13.91 -9.05 10.09
C SER A 218 -14.58 -9.97 9.08
N ALA A 219 -15.66 -9.51 8.45
CA ALA A 219 -16.39 -10.31 7.47
C ALA A 219 -15.54 -10.68 6.23
N ALA A 220 -14.67 -9.76 5.75
CA ALA A 220 -13.80 -10.04 4.61
C ALA A 220 -12.69 -11.03 4.98
N MET A 221 -12.13 -10.93 6.18
CA MET A 221 -11.07 -11.82 6.65
C MET A 221 -11.60 -13.21 7.00
N GLU A 222 -12.78 -13.32 7.61
CA GLU A 222 -13.48 -14.58 7.82
C GLU A 222 -13.78 -15.26 6.48
N LEU A 223 -14.39 -14.51 5.54
CA LEU A 223 -14.68 -15.00 4.19
C LEU A 223 -13.42 -15.52 3.48
N TYR A 224 -12.29 -14.81 3.59
CA TYR A 224 -11.02 -15.25 3.04
C TYR A 224 -10.55 -16.57 3.64
N ARG A 225 -10.54 -16.69 4.97
CA ARG A 225 -10.08 -17.89 5.68
C ARG A 225 -10.97 -19.09 5.41
N ASP A 226 -12.29 -18.92 5.46
CA ASP A 226 -13.28 -19.97 5.28
C ASP A 226 -13.33 -20.51 3.84
N SER A 227 -13.01 -19.65 2.86
CA SER A 227 -13.04 -20.00 1.44
C SER A 227 -11.67 -20.38 0.88
N PHE A 228 -10.61 -20.35 1.70
CA PHE A 228 -9.25 -20.56 1.20
C PHE A 228 -9.05 -21.95 0.59
N THR A 229 -8.52 -21.97 -0.62
CA THR A 229 -8.18 -23.20 -1.36
C THR A 229 -6.67 -23.29 -1.49
N PRO A 230 -6.01 -24.29 -0.91
CA PRO A 230 -4.57 -24.52 -1.08
C PRO A 230 -4.21 -24.71 -2.55
N THR A 231 -3.17 -24.02 -3.01
CA THR A 231 -2.60 -24.09 -4.37
C THR A 231 -1.08 -24.08 -4.29
N GLU A 232 -0.41 -24.12 -5.47
CA GLU A 232 1.04 -23.93 -5.53
C GLU A 232 1.50 -22.55 -5.01
N HIS A 233 0.59 -21.55 -4.94
CA HIS A 233 0.90 -20.21 -4.48
C HIS A 233 0.80 -20.04 -2.94
N GLY A 234 0.11 -20.94 -2.25
CA GLY A 234 -0.02 -20.94 -0.80
C GLY A 234 -0.76 -22.18 -0.28
N GLN A 235 -0.28 -22.73 0.83
CA GLN A 235 -0.89 -23.90 1.47
C GLN A 235 -1.83 -23.52 2.63
N GLU A 236 -1.64 -22.34 3.20
CA GLU A 236 -2.41 -21.81 4.31
C GLU A 236 -2.80 -20.36 4.07
N PRO A 237 -3.94 -19.88 4.61
CA PRO A 237 -4.33 -18.50 4.49
C PRO A 237 -3.34 -17.59 5.23
N ARG A 238 -2.80 -16.59 4.52
CA ARG A 238 -1.89 -15.58 5.07
C ARG A 238 -2.50 -14.20 4.89
N THR A 239 -2.57 -13.45 5.97
CA THR A 239 -3.20 -12.12 5.97
C THR A 239 -2.59 -11.24 7.04
N PHE A 240 -2.62 -9.93 6.83
CA PHE A 240 -2.29 -8.92 7.82
C PHE A 240 -3.20 -7.70 7.68
N MET A 241 -3.13 -6.80 8.67
CA MET A 241 -3.95 -5.58 8.70
C MET A 241 -3.10 -4.34 8.47
N THR A 242 -3.69 -3.36 7.75
CA THR A 242 -3.10 -2.02 7.64
C THR A 242 -3.75 -1.06 8.62
N VAL A 243 -2.95 -0.26 9.34
CA VAL A 243 -3.42 0.66 10.38
C VAL A 243 -2.71 2.00 10.28
N ASN A 244 -3.46 3.11 10.28
CA ASN A 244 -2.88 4.44 10.43
C ASN A 244 -2.34 4.62 11.84
N ALA A 245 -1.08 5.04 12.00
CA ALA A 245 -0.44 5.17 13.29
C ALA A 245 0.34 6.48 13.44
N ALA A 246 0.30 7.06 14.64
CA ALA A 246 1.15 8.19 15.00
C ALA A 246 1.47 8.17 16.50
N VAL A 247 2.74 8.42 16.83
CA VAL A 247 3.23 8.49 18.21
C VAL A 247 3.67 9.91 18.54
N GLY A 248 3.18 10.45 19.65
CA GLY A 248 3.61 11.69 20.29
C GLY A 248 4.18 11.42 21.68
N ALA A 249 4.83 12.41 22.30
CA ALA A 249 5.26 12.34 23.70
C ALA A 249 4.06 12.33 24.66
N THR A 250 2.94 12.88 24.23
CA THR A 250 1.62 12.80 24.89
C THR A 250 0.56 12.45 23.86
N THR A 251 -0.58 11.95 24.35
CA THR A 251 -1.75 11.66 23.48
C THR A 251 -2.21 12.93 22.75
N GLN A 252 -2.19 14.10 23.39
CA GLN A 252 -2.55 15.37 22.76
C GLN A 252 -1.58 15.73 21.62
N GLU A 253 -0.27 15.65 21.85
CA GLU A 253 0.74 15.89 20.80
C GLU A 253 0.53 14.95 19.60
N ALA A 254 0.26 13.66 19.86
CA ALA A 254 -0.01 12.72 18.77
C ALA A 254 -1.23 13.15 17.93
N TRP A 255 -2.29 13.64 18.56
CA TRP A 255 -3.47 14.16 17.86
C TRP A 255 -3.19 15.47 17.12
N ASP A 256 -2.33 16.33 17.64
CA ASP A 256 -1.90 17.56 16.94
C ASP A 256 -1.09 17.20 15.69
N LEU A 257 -0.19 16.20 15.79
CA LEU A 257 0.61 15.72 14.67
C LEU A 257 -0.21 15.12 13.53
N VAL A 258 -1.40 14.57 13.78
CA VAL A 258 -2.23 13.96 12.72
C VAL A 258 -3.24 14.92 12.08
N GLN A 259 -3.38 16.16 12.57
CA GLN A 259 -4.34 17.14 12.03
C GLN A 259 -4.17 17.37 10.50
N PRO A 260 -2.95 17.47 9.94
CA PRO A 260 -2.79 17.56 8.48
C PRO A 260 -3.36 16.36 7.72
N PHE A 261 -3.27 15.17 8.27
CA PHE A 261 -3.85 13.96 7.68
C PHE A 261 -5.38 13.94 7.82
N VAL A 262 -5.94 14.36 8.96
CA VAL A 262 -7.39 14.54 9.16
C VAL A 262 -7.96 15.50 8.10
N TYR A 263 -7.31 16.65 7.91
CA TYR A 263 -7.69 17.60 6.88
C TYR A 263 -7.67 16.97 5.48
N GLN A 264 -6.60 16.26 5.16
CA GLN A 264 -6.41 15.59 3.87
C GLN A 264 -7.50 14.53 3.60
N MET A 265 -7.87 13.73 4.61
CA MET A 265 -8.98 12.76 4.52
C MET A 265 -10.33 13.43 4.33
N GLY A 266 -10.52 14.60 4.93
CA GLY A 266 -11.68 15.45 4.68
C GLY A 266 -11.72 15.94 3.23
N GLN A 267 -10.62 16.49 2.74
CA GLN A 267 -10.51 16.97 1.35
C GLN A 267 -10.73 15.87 0.32
N LEU A 268 -10.24 14.66 0.56
CA LEU A 268 -10.47 13.51 -0.32
C LEU A 268 -11.97 13.20 -0.52
N ARG A 269 -12.81 13.52 0.47
CA ARG A 269 -14.26 13.23 0.45
C ARG A 269 -15.13 14.40 -0.01
N ILE A 270 -14.67 15.63 0.19
CA ILE A 270 -15.47 16.85 -0.06
C ILE A 270 -14.76 17.88 -0.94
N GLY A 271 -13.47 17.74 -1.16
CA GLY A 271 -12.66 18.67 -1.96
C GLY A 271 -12.52 18.26 -3.41
N PRO A 272 -12.15 19.19 -4.30
CA PRO A 272 -11.98 18.93 -5.73
C PRO A 272 -10.69 18.17 -6.04
N GLU A 273 -9.59 18.44 -5.36
CA GLU A 273 -8.26 17.87 -5.62
C GLU A 273 -7.43 17.86 -4.34
N LEU A 274 -6.72 16.76 -4.10
CA LEU A 274 -5.79 16.66 -2.98
C LEU A 274 -4.53 17.47 -3.24
N GLN A 275 -4.38 18.57 -2.49
CA GLN A 275 -3.20 19.40 -2.50
C GLN A 275 -2.12 18.87 -1.55
N ALA A 276 -0.89 19.40 -1.67
CA ALA A 276 0.20 19.09 -0.75
C ALA A 276 -0.23 19.19 0.72
N GLN A 277 0.25 18.25 1.53
CA GLN A 277 -0.14 18.14 2.92
C GLN A 277 0.21 19.41 3.71
N ARG A 278 -0.73 19.92 4.49
CA ARG A 278 -0.54 21.06 5.39
C ARG A 278 0.50 20.74 6.47
N LEU A 279 1.08 21.79 7.05
CA LEU A 279 1.95 21.67 8.21
C LEU A 279 1.13 21.63 9.50
N VAL A 280 1.69 21.02 10.53
CA VAL A 280 1.12 20.99 11.88
C VAL A 280 1.04 22.39 12.47
N GLY A 281 0.01 22.67 13.27
CA GLY A 281 -0.22 23.95 13.93
C GLY A 281 -1.08 24.90 13.10
N ASP A 282 -0.79 26.19 13.14
CA ASP A 282 -1.63 27.27 12.59
C ASP A 282 -1.95 27.09 11.09
N ASP A 283 -1.07 26.47 10.32
CA ASP A 283 -1.28 26.24 8.89
C ASP A 283 -2.50 25.34 8.63
N VAL A 284 -2.60 24.21 9.30
CA VAL A 284 -3.75 23.30 9.16
C VAL A 284 -4.98 23.81 9.90
N GLU A 285 -4.81 24.40 11.08
CA GLU A 285 -5.93 24.89 11.90
C GLU A 285 -6.69 26.00 11.21
N SER A 286 -6.01 26.87 10.45
CA SER A 286 -6.62 27.98 9.72
C SER A 286 -7.63 27.57 8.65
N VAL A 287 -7.53 26.30 8.17
CA VAL A 287 -8.38 25.75 7.09
C VAL A 287 -9.30 24.61 7.57
N MET A 288 -9.11 24.12 8.79
CA MET A 288 -9.89 23.04 9.37
C MET A 288 -11.33 23.48 9.64
N THR A 289 -12.30 22.77 9.10
CA THR A 289 -13.73 22.98 9.34
C THR A 289 -14.33 21.88 10.20
N ASP A 290 -15.53 22.12 10.75
CA ASP A 290 -16.28 21.07 11.46
C ASP A 290 -16.59 19.86 10.60
N GLY A 291 -16.70 20.05 9.28
CA GLY A 291 -16.84 18.95 8.31
C GLY A 291 -15.64 18.04 8.29
N HIS A 292 -14.43 18.62 8.23
CA HIS A 292 -13.17 17.88 8.28
C HIS A 292 -13.03 17.12 9.61
N ARG A 293 -13.31 17.76 10.73
CA ARG A 293 -13.24 17.14 12.07
C ARG A 293 -14.16 15.94 12.19
N ARG A 294 -15.44 16.06 11.78
CA ARG A 294 -16.40 14.94 11.81
C ARG A 294 -15.98 13.77 10.94
N ILE A 295 -15.35 14.02 9.79
CA ILE A 295 -14.81 12.96 8.94
C ILE A 295 -13.67 12.25 9.67
N GLY A 296 -12.73 12.98 10.26
CA GLY A 296 -11.67 12.43 11.09
C GLY A 296 -12.23 11.57 12.22
N GLU A 297 -13.15 12.12 13.01
CA GLU A 297 -13.81 11.42 14.13
C GLU A 297 -14.45 10.10 13.71
N SER A 298 -15.03 10.03 12.51
CA SER A 298 -15.64 8.80 11.98
C SER A 298 -14.63 7.70 11.67
N MET A 299 -13.33 8.03 11.64
CA MET A 299 -12.23 7.11 11.30
C MET A 299 -11.32 6.79 12.50
N TRP A 300 -11.41 7.54 13.59
CA TRP A 300 -10.48 7.43 14.74
C TRP A 300 -10.45 6.05 15.37
N ASP A 301 -11.58 5.36 15.41
CA ASP A 301 -11.67 4.00 15.96
C ASP A 301 -10.80 2.97 15.19
N SER A 302 -10.46 3.27 13.92
CA SER A 302 -9.61 2.42 13.10
C SER A 302 -8.12 2.81 13.14
N TRP A 303 -7.76 3.91 13.85
CA TRP A 303 -6.40 4.41 13.94
C TRP A 303 -5.74 4.03 15.28
N ALA A 304 -4.43 4.09 15.31
CA ALA A 304 -3.61 3.94 16.50
C ALA A 304 -2.79 5.23 16.72
N VAL A 305 -3.33 6.16 17.51
CA VAL A 305 -2.77 7.50 17.76
C VAL A 305 -2.68 7.73 19.25
N GLY A 306 -1.50 8.10 19.76
CA GLY A 306 -1.26 8.31 21.19
C GLY A 306 0.21 8.29 21.55
N THR A 307 0.50 7.99 22.81
CA THR A 307 1.85 7.67 23.28
C THR A 307 2.33 6.34 22.70
N ALA A 308 3.62 6.05 22.75
CA ALA A 308 4.18 4.79 22.23
C ALA A 308 3.47 3.56 22.80
N THR A 309 3.26 3.53 24.11
CA THR A 309 2.59 2.41 24.80
C THR A 309 1.11 2.28 24.38
N GLU A 310 0.36 3.40 24.33
CA GLU A 310 -1.05 3.38 23.90
C GLU A 310 -1.20 2.85 22.46
N VAL A 311 -0.34 3.31 21.55
CA VAL A 311 -0.33 2.85 20.16
C VAL A 311 0.04 1.37 20.07
N ALA A 312 1.08 0.93 20.79
CA ALA A 312 1.49 -0.46 20.80
C ALA A 312 0.39 -1.39 21.34
N ASP A 313 -0.28 -1.00 22.43
CA ASP A 313 -1.39 -1.78 23.00
C ASP A 313 -2.59 -1.83 22.03
N ARG A 314 -2.88 -0.73 21.33
CA ARG A 314 -3.92 -0.70 20.30
C ARG A 314 -3.58 -1.63 19.13
N LEU A 315 -2.34 -1.63 18.65
CA LEU A 315 -1.89 -2.51 17.57
C LEU A 315 -1.94 -4.00 17.97
N ARG A 316 -1.54 -4.33 19.20
CA ARG A 316 -1.68 -5.69 19.74
C ARG A 316 -3.16 -6.11 19.84
N GLY A 317 -4.02 -5.21 20.31
CA GLY A 317 -5.47 -5.44 20.36
C GLY A 317 -6.08 -5.71 18.98
N ILE A 318 -5.68 -4.95 17.96
CA ILE A 318 -6.09 -5.18 16.58
C ILE A 318 -5.58 -6.53 16.07
N ALA A 319 -4.31 -6.88 16.34
CA ALA A 319 -3.76 -8.17 15.94
C ALA A 319 -4.54 -9.35 16.55
N ASP A 320 -4.87 -9.26 17.85
CA ASP A 320 -5.66 -10.27 18.56
C ASP A 320 -7.11 -10.33 18.02
N GLU A 321 -7.76 -9.19 17.82
CA GLU A 321 -9.14 -9.10 17.33
C GLU A 321 -9.30 -9.76 15.95
N PHE A 322 -8.34 -9.52 15.05
CA PHE A 322 -8.39 -10.03 13.67
C PHE A 322 -7.61 -11.34 13.48
N GLY A 323 -6.93 -11.85 14.52
CA GLY A 323 -6.14 -13.06 14.45
C GLY A 323 -5.03 -12.98 13.41
N VAL A 324 -4.26 -11.88 13.41
CA VAL A 324 -3.13 -11.67 12.50
C VAL A 324 -1.81 -11.59 13.27
N ASP A 325 -0.76 -12.06 12.65
CA ASP A 325 0.61 -12.08 13.20
C ASP A 325 1.49 -10.95 12.65
N GLU A 326 0.93 -10.07 11.82
CA GLU A 326 1.61 -8.92 11.25
C GLU A 326 0.66 -7.72 11.17
N ILE A 327 1.14 -6.53 11.53
CA ILE A 327 0.46 -5.25 11.33
C ILE A 327 1.32 -4.34 10.45
N MET A 328 0.74 -3.87 9.36
CA MET A 328 1.38 -2.86 8.52
C MET A 328 0.87 -1.47 8.92
N ILE A 329 1.73 -0.66 9.50
CA ILE A 329 1.38 0.70 9.89
C ILE A 329 1.62 1.68 8.72
N GLN A 330 0.70 2.63 8.55
CA GLN A 330 0.95 3.85 7.79
C GLN A 330 1.27 4.96 8.78
N PRO A 331 2.52 5.43 8.88
CA PRO A 331 2.86 6.52 9.80
C PRO A 331 2.31 7.84 9.26
N ILE A 332 1.28 8.40 9.92
CA ILE A 332 0.51 9.56 9.46
C ILE A 332 0.85 10.87 10.19
N ALA A 333 1.88 10.88 11.03
CA ALA A 333 2.33 12.08 11.71
C ALA A 333 2.81 13.13 10.70
N GLY A 334 2.24 14.34 10.76
CA GLY A 334 2.57 15.47 9.91
C GLY A 334 3.89 16.13 10.31
N ALA A 335 4.41 16.98 9.43
CA ALA A 335 5.60 17.78 9.68
C ALA A 335 5.25 19.15 10.26
N GLY A 336 6.08 19.65 11.17
CA GLY A 336 6.04 21.01 11.67
C GLY A 336 6.71 22.01 10.72
N PRO A 337 6.50 23.32 10.93
CA PRO A 337 7.08 24.38 10.10
C PRO A 337 8.61 24.43 10.17
N ASP A 338 9.21 24.01 11.27
CA ASP A 338 10.67 24.02 11.50
C ASP A 338 11.35 22.71 11.07
N ASP A 339 10.60 21.68 10.65
CA ASP A 339 11.17 20.42 10.23
C ASP A 339 11.96 20.57 8.91
N PRO A 340 13.16 19.95 8.80
CA PRO A 340 13.93 19.96 7.55
C PRO A 340 13.08 19.50 6.37
N ILE A 341 13.14 20.22 5.24
CA ILE A 341 12.23 20.05 4.12
C ILE A 341 12.30 18.67 3.45
N ASP A 342 13.44 18.01 3.53
CA ASP A 342 13.74 16.70 2.97
C ASP A 342 13.74 15.56 4.00
N ARG A 343 13.14 15.78 5.18
CA ARG A 343 13.02 14.80 6.27
C ARG A 343 11.60 14.72 6.82
N VAL A 344 11.32 13.63 7.54
CA VAL A 344 10.01 13.36 8.16
C VAL A 344 10.16 12.94 9.64
N PRO A 345 10.72 13.83 10.52
CA PRO A 345 11.12 13.45 11.88
C PRO A 345 9.99 12.81 12.69
N ALA A 346 8.75 13.30 12.58
CA ALA A 346 7.61 12.77 13.33
C ALA A 346 7.23 11.35 12.87
N ARG A 347 7.35 11.03 11.58
CA ARG A 347 7.13 9.68 11.06
C ARG A 347 8.24 8.73 11.49
N VAL A 348 9.49 9.19 11.46
CA VAL A 348 10.65 8.43 11.94
C VAL A 348 10.52 8.14 13.43
N ARG A 349 10.16 9.14 14.27
CA ARG A 349 9.90 8.93 15.70
C ARG A 349 8.82 7.89 15.95
N THR A 350 7.73 7.90 15.16
CA THR A 350 6.68 6.87 15.26
C THR A 350 7.24 5.47 15.04
N VAL A 351 8.04 5.30 14.00
CA VAL A 351 8.67 4.01 13.66
C VAL A 351 9.66 3.56 14.75
N GLU A 352 10.52 4.45 15.23
CA GLU A 352 11.49 4.16 16.29
C GLU A 352 10.82 3.81 17.62
N ALA A 353 9.80 4.57 18.02
CA ALA A 353 9.07 4.33 19.25
C ALA A 353 8.34 2.96 19.23
N LEU A 354 7.70 2.62 18.12
CA LEU A 354 7.03 1.33 17.98
C LEU A 354 8.02 0.17 17.89
N ALA A 355 9.17 0.34 17.23
CA ALA A 355 10.22 -0.67 17.24
C ALA A 355 10.67 -0.99 18.66
N ALA A 356 10.83 0.02 19.51
CA ALA A 356 11.22 -0.16 20.92
C ALA A 356 10.13 -0.89 21.73
N GLU A 357 8.84 -0.52 21.56
CA GLU A 357 7.70 -1.15 22.26
C GLU A 357 7.49 -2.61 21.84
N PHE A 358 7.80 -2.96 20.59
CA PHE A 358 7.68 -4.32 20.07
C PHE A 358 8.97 -5.13 20.23
N GLY A 359 10.03 -4.54 20.77
CA GLY A 359 11.32 -5.21 21.00
C GLY A 359 12.01 -5.64 19.71
N LEU A 360 11.85 -4.87 18.62
CA LEU A 360 12.52 -5.15 17.36
C LEU A 360 14.04 -4.95 17.54
N GLU A 361 14.83 -5.87 17.01
CA GLU A 361 16.27 -5.84 17.19
C GLU A 361 16.92 -4.83 16.23
N ARG A 362 17.72 -3.94 16.81
CA ARG A 362 18.69 -3.12 16.06
C ARG A 362 19.82 -4.00 15.57
N SER A 363 20.05 -4.05 14.28
CA SER A 363 21.22 -4.73 13.70
C SER A 363 22.29 -3.76 13.26
#